data_1fcd3f0357ef96b6bbf57687acf6b12c
#
_entry.id   1fcd3f0357ef96b6bbf57687acf6b12c
#
_cell.length_a   1.000
_cell.length_b   1.000
_cell.length_c   1.000
_cell.angle_alpha   90.00
_cell.angle_beta   90.00
_cell.angle_gamma   90.00
#
_symmetry.space_group_name_H-M   'P 1'
#
loop_
_entity.id
_entity.type
_entity.pdbx_description
1 polymer ?
#
loop_
_entity_poly.entity_id
_entity_poly.type
_entity_poly.pdbx_seq_one_letter_code
_entity_poly.pdbx_strand_id
1 'polypeptide(L)'
;MAINYNKFNIIHIFLISLFPVLFIYSQNIDETPVQEIVLPALLILFGAVLLWLLTRFIIKNNEKSAFIISLLLVLSFSYGHIYLLVDDFTLGDSDLGRHRYLLIPFVISFVVGTYYFVKTKVDLNKMSTIFNVFAASVLVIILINVATYNLENIDSFENEVIAPPSVSLFDTTIETISSYHVESKSHPDVYYIILDAYTSSNSLNKFLNYDNYEFVSYLTDKGFTVNHNSYSNYPSSLPSITSTFNMMYLNSLTDGQIGPQKLHISEKMISEGPVMQNFKSAGYDIIILHRPFTEMSSSSLFDLELCKRNQYIDSQLLSLIIRTSVLGFALEKSQEQEMRETALCNFSELPKQHKAFDKPIFVVSHILIPHPPYLFDPDGNPVDSIRPQGLEDWDYKEGYINSVKFANKKIIQVVDELLTDSENPPVIIIQADHGSQFDFDSNNPSNENIEQAMSNFSAYYLPDIEKYSSNDVITPVNTFRIIFNSYFNTDYDLLENKMYWINPAGTSDDAPEYFIDVTDILITP
;
A
#
# COMPACT_ATOMS: atom_id res chain seq x y z
N MET A 1 -0.78 3.60 -57.49
CA MET A 1 -1.08 4.57 -56.43
C MET A 1 0.16 4.66 -55.55
N ALA A 2 1.04 5.63 -55.71
CA ALA A 2 2.25 5.77 -54.91
C ALA A 2 1.81 6.29 -53.53
N ILE A 3 1.93 5.46 -52.53
CA ILE A 3 1.71 5.86 -51.14
C ILE A 3 2.76 6.93 -50.83
N ASN A 4 2.28 8.11 -50.47
CA ASN A 4 3.12 9.26 -50.21
C ASN A 4 3.83 9.02 -48.84
N TYR A 5 5.02 8.41 -48.89
CA TYR A 5 5.84 7.98 -47.74
C TYR A 5 6.19 9.12 -46.76
N ASN A 6 6.05 10.37 -47.18
CA ASN A 6 6.42 11.55 -46.37
C ASN A 6 5.48 11.85 -45.18
N LYS A 7 4.34 11.21 -45.04
CA LYS A 7 3.39 11.50 -43.95
C LYS A 7 3.63 10.67 -42.68
N PHE A 8 4.39 9.58 -42.75
CA PHE A 8 4.55 8.61 -41.67
C PHE A 8 5.90 8.65 -40.94
N ASN A 9 6.75 9.63 -41.26
CA ASN A 9 8.16 9.65 -40.81
C ASN A 9 8.38 9.94 -39.33
N ILE A 10 7.34 10.31 -38.57
CA ILE A 10 7.46 10.68 -37.15
C ILE A 10 6.57 9.82 -36.21
N ILE A 11 6.04 8.69 -36.73
CA ILE A 11 5.13 7.83 -35.95
C ILE A 11 5.81 7.27 -34.71
N HIS A 12 7.11 7.02 -34.77
CA HIS A 12 7.86 6.47 -33.63
C HIS A 12 7.73 7.31 -32.35
N ILE A 13 7.52 8.63 -32.41
CA ILE A 13 7.28 9.46 -31.21
C ILE A 13 6.05 8.95 -30.46
N PHE A 14 4.94 8.75 -31.17
CA PHE A 14 3.67 8.33 -30.59
C PHE A 14 3.76 6.90 -30.05
N LEU A 15 4.42 6.00 -30.80
CA LEU A 15 4.60 4.62 -30.39
C LEU A 15 5.48 4.53 -29.12
N ILE A 16 6.59 5.28 -29.08
CA ILE A 16 7.48 5.33 -27.92
C ILE A 16 6.78 5.99 -26.72
N SER A 17 5.89 6.97 -26.96
CA SER A 17 5.10 7.60 -25.88
C SER A 17 4.12 6.65 -25.24
N LEU A 18 3.52 5.74 -26.02
CA LEU A 18 2.56 4.74 -25.50
C LEU A 18 3.25 3.55 -24.82
N PHE A 19 4.51 3.29 -25.15
CA PHE A 19 5.24 2.14 -24.64
C PHE A 19 5.27 2.06 -23.11
N PRO A 20 5.68 3.10 -22.34
CA PRO A 20 5.74 3.01 -20.88
C PRO A 20 4.36 2.74 -20.26
N VAL A 21 3.30 3.32 -20.83
CA VAL A 21 1.93 3.11 -20.34
C VAL A 21 1.49 1.67 -20.51
N LEU A 22 1.63 1.14 -21.71
CA LEU A 22 1.20 -0.22 -22.02
C LEU A 22 2.11 -1.27 -21.40
N PHE A 23 3.41 -0.99 -21.27
CA PHE A 23 4.36 -1.87 -20.63
C PHE A 23 4.04 -2.01 -19.11
N ILE A 24 3.95 -0.90 -18.39
CA ILE A 24 3.66 -0.93 -16.95
C ILE A 24 2.27 -1.51 -16.71
N TYR A 25 1.28 -1.18 -17.54
CA TYR A 25 -0.04 -1.80 -17.46
C TYR A 25 0.05 -3.33 -17.64
N SER A 26 0.78 -3.81 -18.64
CA SER A 26 0.90 -5.27 -18.88
C SER A 26 1.59 -6.04 -17.76
N GLN A 27 2.41 -5.37 -16.94
CA GLN A 27 3.05 -5.96 -15.77
C GLN A 27 2.16 -5.91 -14.52
N ASN A 28 1.09 -5.13 -14.54
CA ASN A 28 0.17 -4.91 -13.43
C ASN A 28 -1.30 -5.13 -13.86
N ILE A 29 -1.51 -5.99 -14.86
CA ILE A 29 -2.81 -6.18 -15.50
C ILE A 29 -3.84 -6.79 -14.54
N ASP A 30 -3.36 -7.56 -13.57
CA ASP A 30 -4.19 -8.21 -12.54
C ASP A 30 -4.76 -7.18 -11.53
N GLU A 31 -4.06 -6.07 -11.32
CA GLU A 31 -4.38 -5.10 -10.29
C GLU A 31 -4.90 -3.77 -10.84
N THR A 32 -4.71 -3.53 -12.15
CA THR A 32 -4.98 -2.22 -12.77
C THR A 32 -6.13 -2.31 -13.76
N PRO A 33 -7.26 -1.63 -13.53
CA PRO A 33 -8.36 -1.56 -14.49
C PRO A 33 -7.92 -0.94 -15.82
N VAL A 34 -8.42 -1.46 -16.96
CA VAL A 34 -8.05 -0.98 -18.30
C VAL A 34 -8.34 0.52 -18.52
N GLN A 35 -9.33 1.06 -17.81
CA GLN A 35 -9.70 2.47 -17.86
C GLN A 35 -8.58 3.39 -17.39
N GLU A 36 -7.70 2.92 -16.51
CA GLU A 36 -6.56 3.69 -16.01
C GLU A 36 -5.51 4.00 -17.06
N ILE A 37 -5.48 3.28 -18.18
CA ILE A 37 -4.59 3.55 -19.32
C ILE A 37 -4.86 4.93 -19.94
N VAL A 38 -6.14 5.36 -19.96
CA VAL A 38 -6.58 6.49 -20.79
C VAL A 38 -5.90 7.80 -20.39
N LEU A 39 -5.93 8.15 -19.11
CA LEU A 39 -5.38 9.41 -18.63
C LEU A 39 -3.85 9.49 -18.83
N PRO A 40 -3.03 8.50 -18.39
CA PRO A 40 -1.60 8.51 -18.63
C PRO A 40 -1.22 8.57 -20.12
N ALA A 41 -1.92 7.79 -20.96
CA ALA A 41 -1.68 7.78 -22.41
C ALA A 41 -1.92 9.16 -23.03
N LEU A 42 -3.04 9.81 -22.69
CA LEU A 42 -3.35 11.15 -23.17
C LEU A 42 -2.33 12.20 -22.71
N LEU A 43 -1.93 12.16 -21.43
CA LEU A 43 -0.97 13.11 -20.87
C LEU A 43 0.42 12.97 -21.52
N ILE A 44 0.92 11.74 -21.68
CA ILE A 44 2.24 11.50 -22.28
C ILE A 44 2.23 11.82 -23.77
N LEU A 45 1.18 11.42 -24.51
CA LEU A 45 1.02 11.78 -25.91
C LEU A 45 0.95 13.30 -26.11
N PHE A 46 0.15 13.99 -25.32
CA PHE A 46 0.05 15.45 -25.38
C PHE A 46 1.39 16.12 -25.08
N GLY A 47 2.08 15.69 -24.02
CA GLY A 47 3.43 16.17 -23.69
C GLY A 47 4.43 15.94 -24.80
N ALA A 48 4.45 14.75 -25.40
CA ALA A 48 5.34 14.41 -26.51
C ALA A 48 5.08 15.27 -27.75
N VAL A 49 3.80 15.50 -28.11
CA VAL A 49 3.41 16.40 -29.21
C VAL A 49 3.85 17.83 -28.94
N LEU A 50 3.61 18.33 -27.73
CA LEU A 50 4.01 19.69 -27.35
C LEU A 50 5.53 19.88 -27.44
N LEU A 51 6.29 18.96 -26.87
CA LEU A 51 7.76 18.98 -26.92
C LEU A 51 8.28 18.86 -28.34
N TRP A 52 7.65 18.02 -29.16
CA TRP A 52 8.03 17.94 -30.60
C TRP A 52 7.74 19.24 -31.35
N LEU A 53 6.59 19.88 -31.11
CA LEU A 53 6.27 21.17 -31.74
C LEU A 53 7.26 22.26 -31.32
N LEU A 54 7.62 22.35 -30.04
CA LEU A 54 8.62 23.29 -29.53
C LEU A 54 10.01 23.04 -30.16
N THR A 55 10.45 21.79 -30.18
CA THR A 55 11.74 21.41 -30.77
C THR A 55 11.76 21.67 -32.26
N ARG A 56 10.66 21.39 -32.98
CA ARG A 56 10.48 21.70 -34.39
C ARG A 56 10.54 23.20 -34.67
N PHE A 57 9.95 24.02 -33.83
CA PHE A 57 10.00 25.47 -33.94
C PHE A 57 11.46 25.99 -33.91
N ILE A 58 12.29 25.39 -33.05
CA ILE A 58 13.70 25.75 -32.87
C ILE A 58 14.56 25.19 -34.02
N ILE A 59 14.46 23.89 -34.30
CA ILE A 59 15.35 23.16 -35.23
C ILE A 59 14.88 23.29 -36.69
N LYS A 60 13.60 23.60 -36.92
CA LYS A 60 12.97 23.74 -38.24
C LYS A 60 13.10 22.48 -39.14
N ASN A 61 13.18 21.31 -38.53
CA ASN A 61 13.22 20.03 -39.21
C ASN A 61 12.41 18.97 -38.44
N ASN A 62 11.43 18.32 -39.08
CA ASN A 62 10.49 17.42 -38.46
C ASN A 62 11.16 16.15 -37.94
N GLU A 63 11.99 15.52 -38.78
CA GLU A 63 12.61 14.24 -38.47
C GLU A 63 13.65 14.39 -37.34
N LYS A 64 14.51 15.43 -37.44
CA LYS A 64 15.49 15.71 -36.37
C LYS A 64 14.83 15.97 -35.05
N SER A 65 13.76 16.76 -35.05
CA SER A 65 12.96 17.01 -33.83
C SER A 65 12.33 15.75 -33.30
N ALA A 66 11.83 14.88 -34.18
CA ALA A 66 11.25 13.61 -33.81
C ALA A 66 12.25 12.68 -33.09
N PHE A 67 13.45 12.54 -33.64
CA PHE A 67 14.51 11.73 -33.03
C PHE A 67 14.98 12.28 -31.69
N ILE A 68 15.08 13.62 -31.55
CA ILE A 68 15.45 14.24 -30.27
C ILE A 68 14.40 13.95 -29.20
N ILE A 69 13.10 14.08 -29.53
CA ILE A 69 12.05 13.79 -28.57
C ILE A 69 11.96 12.29 -28.27
N SER A 70 12.12 11.41 -29.27
CA SER A 70 12.18 9.97 -29.01
C SER A 70 13.35 9.59 -28.10
N LEU A 71 14.52 10.20 -28.27
CA LEU A 71 15.65 10.02 -27.36
C LEU A 71 15.34 10.48 -25.95
N LEU A 72 14.71 11.66 -25.81
CA LEU A 72 14.28 12.18 -24.51
C LEU A 72 13.32 11.21 -23.81
N LEU A 73 12.30 10.73 -24.53
CA LEU A 73 11.31 9.80 -23.96
C LEU A 73 11.95 8.48 -23.53
N VAL A 74 12.80 7.89 -24.40
CA VAL A 74 13.50 6.64 -24.06
C VAL A 74 14.37 6.83 -22.81
N LEU A 75 15.19 7.87 -22.76
CA LEU A 75 16.02 8.14 -21.59
C LEU A 75 15.19 8.43 -20.34
N SER A 76 14.10 9.20 -20.48
CA SER A 76 13.25 9.55 -19.35
C SER A 76 12.56 8.32 -18.73
N PHE A 77 11.97 7.46 -19.55
CA PHE A 77 11.21 6.30 -19.06
C PHE A 77 12.07 5.06 -18.78
N SER A 78 13.32 4.99 -19.26
CA SER A 78 14.27 3.95 -18.85
C SER A 78 15.00 4.28 -17.56
N TYR A 79 14.94 5.52 -17.09
CA TYR A 79 15.74 5.99 -15.96
C TYR A 79 15.49 5.21 -14.68
N GLY A 80 14.24 5.09 -14.26
CA GLY A 80 13.89 4.38 -13.02
C GLY A 80 14.21 2.88 -13.08
N HIS A 81 13.99 2.24 -14.24
CA HIS A 81 14.34 0.83 -14.41
C HIS A 81 15.86 0.60 -14.32
N ILE A 82 16.65 1.52 -14.90
CA ILE A 82 18.12 1.44 -14.80
C ILE A 82 18.57 1.77 -13.38
N TYR A 83 17.90 2.73 -12.73
CA TYR A 83 18.16 3.07 -11.34
C TYR A 83 18.04 1.84 -10.44
N LEU A 84 16.93 1.11 -10.52
CA LEU A 84 16.70 -0.13 -9.76
C LEU A 84 17.75 -1.24 -10.00
N LEU A 85 18.44 -1.22 -11.14
CA LEU A 85 19.49 -2.19 -11.45
C LEU A 85 20.87 -1.79 -10.90
N VAL A 86 21.09 -0.51 -10.61
CA VAL A 86 22.41 0.01 -10.23
C VAL A 86 22.45 0.67 -8.85
N ASP A 87 21.34 0.69 -8.19
CA ASP A 87 21.14 1.37 -6.93
C ASP A 87 22.05 0.84 -5.82
N ASP A 88 22.23 -0.49 -5.74
CA ASP A 88 23.15 -1.16 -4.80
C ASP A 88 24.61 -1.14 -5.28
N PHE A 89 24.91 -0.48 -6.41
CA PHE A 89 26.26 -0.51 -6.95
C PHE A 89 27.19 0.42 -6.18
N THR A 90 28.04 -0.18 -5.37
CA THR A 90 29.08 0.50 -4.59
C THR A 90 30.46 0.30 -5.20
N LEU A 91 31.28 1.35 -5.24
CA LEU A 91 32.68 1.28 -5.60
C LEU A 91 33.56 1.78 -4.43
N GLY A 92 34.10 0.86 -3.64
CA GLY A 92 34.74 1.17 -2.36
C GLY A 92 33.73 1.78 -1.39
N ASP A 93 34.07 2.90 -0.77
CA ASP A 93 33.19 3.64 0.16
C ASP A 93 32.17 4.55 -0.57
N SER A 94 32.12 4.51 -1.90
CA SER A 94 31.25 5.38 -2.70
C SER A 94 30.07 4.59 -3.23
N ASP A 95 28.88 4.99 -2.81
CA ASP A 95 27.61 4.53 -3.34
C ASP A 95 27.34 5.24 -4.67
N LEU A 96 27.62 4.53 -5.77
CA LEU A 96 27.45 5.02 -7.16
C LEU A 96 26.00 4.90 -7.66
N GLY A 97 25.14 4.16 -6.94
CA GLY A 97 23.73 4.02 -7.23
C GLY A 97 22.93 5.32 -7.05
N ARG A 98 23.47 6.32 -6.34
CA ARG A 98 22.74 7.56 -6.09
C ARG A 98 22.36 8.30 -7.36
N HIS A 99 21.14 8.85 -7.39
CA HIS A 99 20.60 9.65 -8.50
C HIS A 99 21.58 10.70 -9.06
N ARG A 100 22.35 11.38 -8.19
CA ARG A 100 23.33 12.39 -8.61
C ARG A 100 24.42 11.85 -9.55
N TYR A 101 24.76 10.57 -9.44
CA TYR A 101 25.75 9.94 -10.33
C TYR A 101 25.08 9.37 -11.58
N LEU A 102 23.91 8.79 -11.45
CA LEU A 102 23.18 8.21 -12.58
C LEU A 102 22.64 9.28 -13.54
N LEU A 103 22.22 10.44 -13.06
CA LEU A 103 21.75 11.54 -13.92
C LEU A 103 22.82 12.04 -14.90
N ILE A 104 24.11 12.01 -14.50
CA ILE A 104 25.21 12.51 -15.34
C ILE A 104 25.27 11.79 -16.69
N PRO A 105 25.39 10.44 -16.79
CA PRO A 105 25.42 9.75 -18.08
C PRO A 105 24.13 9.93 -18.88
N PHE A 106 22.96 10.06 -18.26
CA PHE A 106 21.69 10.32 -18.96
C PHE A 106 21.69 11.70 -19.60
N VAL A 107 22.11 12.75 -18.88
CA VAL A 107 22.24 14.12 -19.42
C VAL A 107 23.28 14.16 -20.53
N ILE A 108 24.46 13.55 -20.36
CA ILE A 108 25.49 13.48 -21.39
C ILE A 108 24.93 12.77 -22.62
N SER A 109 24.26 11.64 -22.49
CA SER A 109 23.68 10.89 -23.60
C SER A 109 22.65 11.73 -24.35
N PHE A 110 21.79 12.46 -23.64
CA PHE A 110 20.83 13.37 -24.26
C PHE A 110 21.50 14.51 -25.02
N VAL A 111 22.50 15.18 -24.43
CA VAL A 111 23.23 16.30 -25.04
C VAL A 111 23.99 15.83 -26.29
N VAL A 112 24.75 14.74 -26.19
CA VAL A 112 25.52 14.16 -27.29
C VAL A 112 24.59 13.69 -28.41
N GLY A 113 23.51 12.98 -28.07
CA GLY A 113 22.52 12.53 -29.06
C GLY A 113 21.82 13.69 -29.77
N THR A 114 21.42 14.72 -29.01
CA THR A 114 20.82 15.94 -29.56
C THR A 114 21.81 16.64 -30.50
N TYR A 115 23.08 16.82 -30.11
CA TYR A 115 24.11 17.40 -30.95
C TYR A 115 24.28 16.59 -32.25
N TYR A 116 24.33 15.25 -32.15
CA TYR A 116 24.42 14.36 -33.31
C TYR A 116 23.24 14.58 -34.26
N PHE A 117 21.98 14.53 -33.79
CA PHE A 117 20.81 14.71 -34.64
C PHE A 117 20.73 16.11 -35.27
N VAL A 118 21.14 17.16 -34.57
CA VAL A 118 21.19 18.51 -35.10
C VAL A 118 22.21 18.62 -36.26
N LYS A 119 23.40 18.02 -36.08
CA LYS A 119 24.52 18.14 -37.01
C LYS A 119 24.55 17.12 -38.15
N THR A 120 23.85 16.00 -37.98
CA THR A 120 23.86 14.90 -38.95
C THR A 120 23.39 15.35 -40.36
N LYS A 121 24.05 14.82 -41.37
CA LYS A 121 23.67 14.93 -42.78
C LYS A 121 23.07 13.62 -43.32
N VAL A 122 22.94 12.61 -42.47
CA VAL A 122 22.35 11.32 -42.84
C VAL A 122 20.86 11.51 -43.14
N ASP A 123 20.36 10.79 -44.15
CA ASP A 123 18.93 10.73 -44.44
C ASP A 123 18.21 10.00 -43.32
N LEU A 124 17.48 10.74 -42.49
CA LEU A 124 16.76 10.23 -41.35
C LEU A 124 15.45 9.49 -41.73
N ASN A 125 14.98 9.58 -42.97
CA ASN A 125 13.76 8.91 -43.42
C ASN A 125 13.86 7.39 -43.29
N LYS A 126 15.00 6.81 -43.70
CA LYS A 126 15.25 5.37 -43.56
C LYS A 126 15.32 4.95 -42.08
N MET A 127 15.99 5.74 -41.25
CA MET A 127 16.04 5.52 -39.81
C MET A 127 14.63 5.58 -39.19
N SER A 128 13.83 6.59 -39.52
CA SER A 128 12.45 6.71 -39.06
C SER A 128 11.62 5.49 -39.39
N THR A 129 11.77 4.93 -40.60
CA THR A 129 11.06 3.70 -40.98
C THR A 129 11.46 2.52 -40.08
N ILE A 130 12.77 2.36 -39.83
CA ILE A 130 13.27 1.28 -38.94
C ILE A 130 12.73 1.47 -37.53
N PHE A 131 12.80 2.69 -36.99
CA PHE A 131 12.29 2.98 -35.63
C PHE A 131 10.78 2.81 -35.51
N ASN A 132 10.01 3.20 -36.54
CA ASN A 132 8.57 3.00 -36.58
C ASN A 132 8.23 1.50 -36.55
N VAL A 133 8.92 0.68 -37.37
CA VAL A 133 8.70 -0.78 -37.39
C VAL A 133 9.10 -1.40 -36.07
N PHE A 134 10.26 -1.06 -35.52
CA PHE A 134 10.73 -1.58 -34.23
C PHE A 134 9.75 -1.24 -33.09
N ALA A 135 9.39 0.05 -32.94
CA ALA A 135 8.48 0.49 -31.90
C ALA A 135 7.08 -0.15 -32.04
N ALA A 136 6.59 -0.26 -33.28
CA ALA A 136 5.32 -0.95 -33.53
C ALA A 136 5.40 -2.44 -33.17
N SER A 137 6.50 -3.11 -33.51
CA SER A 137 6.67 -4.55 -33.17
C SER A 137 6.67 -4.78 -31.67
N VAL A 138 7.36 -3.93 -30.91
CA VAL A 138 7.40 -4.04 -29.43
C VAL A 138 6.00 -3.81 -28.83
N LEU A 139 5.28 -2.79 -29.32
CA LEU A 139 3.90 -2.55 -28.86
C LEU A 139 2.95 -3.71 -29.19
N VAL A 140 3.10 -4.30 -30.39
CA VAL A 140 2.29 -5.47 -30.77
C VAL A 140 2.52 -6.65 -29.84
N ILE A 141 3.77 -6.90 -29.42
CA ILE A 141 4.08 -7.96 -28.45
C ILE A 141 3.35 -7.70 -27.12
N ILE A 142 3.42 -6.46 -26.60
CA ILE A 142 2.71 -6.09 -25.37
C ILE A 142 1.18 -6.26 -25.53
N LEU A 143 0.63 -5.80 -26.65
CA LEU A 143 -0.81 -5.94 -26.91
C LEU A 143 -1.24 -7.40 -27.07
N ILE A 144 -0.39 -8.28 -27.62
CA ILE A 144 -0.64 -9.71 -27.64
C ILE A 144 -0.69 -10.26 -26.21
N ASN A 145 0.26 -9.93 -25.37
CA ASN A 145 0.26 -10.37 -23.96
C ASN A 145 -1.02 -9.92 -23.24
N VAL A 146 -1.38 -8.65 -23.37
CA VAL A 146 -2.63 -8.11 -22.81
C VAL A 146 -3.87 -8.83 -23.37
N ALA A 147 -3.90 -9.09 -24.68
CA ALA A 147 -5.01 -9.79 -25.31
C ALA A 147 -5.10 -11.26 -24.88
N THR A 148 -3.96 -11.95 -24.78
CA THR A 148 -3.90 -13.34 -24.32
C THR A 148 -4.43 -13.44 -22.89
N TYR A 149 -3.94 -12.58 -22.00
CA TYR A 149 -4.43 -12.50 -20.63
C TYR A 149 -5.94 -12.30 -20.56
N ASN A 150 -6.49 -11.32 -21.31
CA ASN A 150 -7.93 -11.08 -21.33
C ASN A 150 -8.73 -12.24 -21.96
N LEU A 151 -8.17 -12.96 -22.95
CA LEU A 151 -8.83 -14.12 -23.56
C LEU A 151 -8.84 -15.33 -22.62
N GLU A 152 -7.77 -15.58 -21.90
CA GLU A 152 -7.68 -16.65 -20.90
C GLU A 152 -8.63 -16.39 -19.71
N ASN A 153 -8.92 -15.13 -19.43
CA ASN A 153 -9.80 -14.72 -18.34
C ASN A 153 -11.24 -14.35 -18.81
N ILE A 154 -11.59 -14.49 -20.08
CA ILE A 154 -12.97 -14.20 -20.58
C ILE A 154 -14.01 -15.06 -19.84
N ASP A 155 -13.75 -16.33 -19.60
CA ASP A 155 -14.68 -17.22 -18.90
C ASP A 155 -14.81 -16.85 -17.40
N SER A 156 -13.78 -16.22 -16.82
CA SER A 156 -13.89 -15.62 -15.50
C SER A 156 -14.69 -14.31 -15.52
N PHE A 157 -14.54 -13.48 -16.55
CA PHE A 157 -15.32 -12.23 -16.70
C PHE A 157 -16.81 -12.46 -16.98
N GLU A 158 -17.20 -13.48 -17.75
CA GLU A 158 -18.62 -13.82 -17.91
C GLU A 158 -19.23 -14.43 -16.63
N ASN A 159 -18.41 -15.05 -15.79
CA ASN A 159 -18.80 -15.48 -14.45
C ASN A 159 -18.60 -14.40 -13.37
N GLU A 160 -17.76 -13.39 -13.59
CA GLU A 160 -17.54 -12.21 -12.72
C GLU A 160 -18.56 -11.08 -12.92
N VAL A 161 -19.53 -11.21 -13.83
CA VAL A 161 -20.80 -10.47 -13.72
C VAL A 161 -21.70 -11.10 -12.63
N ILE A 162 -21.21 -12.06 -11.91
CA ILE A 162 -21.57 -12.17 -10.50
C ILE A 162 -20.93 -10.92 -9.87
N ALA A 163 -21.78 -9.94 -9.60
CA ALA A 163 -21.52 -8.78 -8.75
C ALA A 163 -20.46 -9.12 -7.67
N PRO A 164 -19.56 -8.16 -7.31
CA PRO A 164 -18.67 -8.34 -6.16
C PRO A 164 -19.51 -8.97 -5.09
N PRO A 165 -19.10 -10.10 -4.45
CA PRO A 165 -20.04 -10.93 -3.72
C PRO A 165 -21.00 -9.96 -3.08
N SER A 166 -22.14 -9.86 -3.75
CA SER A 166 -23.11 -8.86 -3.36
C SER A 166 -23.27 -9.13 -1.88
N VAL A 167 -23.47 -8.12 -1.06
CA VAL A 167 -23.81 -8.20 0.36
C VAL A 167 -24.56 -9.50 0.74
N SER A 168 -25.14 -10.20 -0.23
CA SER A 168 -25.81 -11.51 -0.12
C SER A 168 -24.92 -12.71 0.30
N LEU A 169 -23.59 -12.71 0.10
CA LEU A 169 -22.73 -13.73 0.70
C LEU A 169 -22.49 -13.43 2.19
N PHE A 170 -22.58 -12.15 2.57
CA PHE A 170 -22.55 -11.72 3.95
C PHE A 170 -23.90 -11.87 4.65
N ASP A 171 -25.01 -11.88 3.89
CA ASP A 171 -26.40 -12.00 4.41
C ASP A 171 -26.71 -13.37 5.03
N THR A 172 -25.90 -14.39 4.81
CA THR A 172 -26.22 -15.76 5.30
C THR A 172 -25.42 -16.17 6.54
N THR A 173 -24.43 -15.40 6.99
CA THR A 173 -23.56 -15.81 8.11
C THR A 173 -23.28 -14.74 9.19
N ILE A 174 -23.68 -13.50 8.95
CA ILE A 174 -23.53 -12.45 9.97
C ILE A 174 -24.93 -11.95 10.28
N GLU A 175 -25.45 -12.32 11.46
CA GLU A 175 -26.61 -11.63 12.02
C GLU A 175 -26.24 -10.15 12.11
N THR A 176 -26.71 -9.36 11.14
CA THR A 176 -26.70 -7.91 11.24
C THR A 176 -27.25 -7.58 12.60
N ILE A 177 -26.56 -6.76 13.37
CA ILE A 177 -27.11 -6.20 14.59
C ILE A 177 -28.43 -5.56 14.17
N SER A 178 -29.53 -6.27 14.38
CA SER A 178 -30.87 -5.78 14.10
C SER A 178 -30.97 -4.46 14.86
N SER A 179 -31.30 -3.38 14.18
CA SER A 179 -31.39 -2.01 14.66
C SER A 179 -31.76 -1.96 16.16
N TYR A 180 -30.74 -1.93 17.01
CA TYR A 180 -30.94 -1.68 18.40
C TYR A 180 -31.45 -0.24 18.51
N HIS A 181 -32.68 -0.08 18.93
CA HIS A 181 -33.09 1.16 19.55
C HIS A 181 -32.26 1.29 20.84
N VAL A 182 -31.18 2.04 20.72
CA VAL A 182 -30.31 2.40 21.82
C VAL A 182 -31.12 3.30 22.74
N GLU A 183 -31.74 2.72 23.75
CA GLU A 183 -32.13 3.49 24.92
C GLU A 183 -30.82 4.02 25.53
N SER A 184 -30.74 5.31 25.67
CA SER A 184 -29.62 6.18 26.03
C SER A 184 -28.71 5.72 27.19
N LYS A 185 -28.05 4.59 27.08
CA LYS A 185 -26.78 4.34 27.76
C LYS A 185 -25.68 4.67 26.78
N SER A 186 -24.93 5.71 27.10
CA SER A 186 -23.83 6.19 26.29
C SER A 186 -22.85 5.05 25.98
N HIS A 187 -22.88 4.56 24.75
CA HIS A 187 -21.80 3.69 24.26
C HIS A 187 -20.51 4.50 24.25
N PRO A 188 -19.37 3.93 24.66
CA PRO A 188 -18.10 4.63 24.66
C PRO A 188 -17.65 4.94 23.22
N ASP A 189 -16.90 6.02 23.04
CA ASP A 189 -16.15 6.22 21.79
C ASP A 189 -15.17 5.07 21.61
N VAL A 190 -14.97 4.66 20.37
CA VAL A 190 -14.08 3.55 20.01
C VAL A 190 -12.98 4.04 19.07
N TYR A 191 -11.74 3.85 19.48
CA TYR A 191 -10.55 4.21 18.69
C TYR A 191 -9.80 2.95 18.29
N TYR A 192 -9.65 2.72 17.00
CA TYR A 192 -8.84 1.64 16.44
C TYR A 192 -7.62 2.24 15.73
N ILE A 193 -6.47 2.13 16.40
CA ILE A 193 -5.19 2.72 15.98
C ILE A 193 -4.31 1.60 15.43
N ILE A 194 -4.07 1.61 14.13
CA ILE A 194 -3.22 0.65 13.45
C ILE A 194 -1.84 1.30 13.26
N LEU A 195 -0.80 0.68 13.83
CA LEU A 195 0.59 1.05 13.61
C LEU A 195 1.19 0.04 12.62
N ASP A 196 1.43 0.49 11.39
CA ASP A 196 1.84 -0.37 10.27
C ASP A 196 3.18 -1.05 10.54
N ALA A 197 3.20 -2.39 10.46
CA ALA A 197 4.37 -3.24 10.68
C ALA A 197 5.02 -3.11 12.07
N TYR A 198 4.26 -2.70 13.10
CA TYR A 198 4.81 -2.62 14.46
C TYR A 198 4.84 -4.00 15.11
N THR A 199 6.02 -4.58 15.24
CA THR A 199 6.20 -5.92 15.80
C THR A 199 6.03 -5.95 17.33
N SER A 200 5.72 -7.12 17.89
CA SER A 200 5.54 -7.31 19.35
C SER A 200 6.82 -6.99 20.14
N SER A 201 6.65 -6.69 21.45
CA SER A 201 7.81 -6.40 22.33
C SER A 201 8.78 -7.56 22.43
N ASN A 202 8.29 -8.80 22.36
CA ASN A 202 9.15 -9.98 22.38
C ASN A 202 9.99 -10.09 21.09
N SER A 203 9.39 -9.82 19.92
CA SER A 203 10.10 -9.80 18.64
C SER A 203 11.09 -8.64 18.55
N LEU A 204 10.75 -7.44 19.07
CA LEU A 204 11.70 -6.32 19.18
C LEU A 204 12.94 -6.72 19.96
N ASN A 205 12.78 -7.41 21.07
CA ASN A 205 13.91 -7.87 21.87
C ASN A 205 14.71 -8.99 21.17
N LYS A 206 14.00 -10.02 20.67
CA LYS A 206 14.59 -11.22 20.08
C LYS A 206 15.38 -10.91 18.80
N PHE A 207 14.81 -10.17 17.87
CA PHE A 207 15.38 -9.97 16.52
C PHE A 207 16.17 -8.66 16.38
N LEU A 208 15.81 -7.63 17.18
CA LEU A 208 16.38 -6.29 17.04
C LEU A 208 17.16 -5.85 18.27
N ASN A 209 17.21 -6.68 19.32
CA ASN A 209 17.86 -6.36 20.60
C ASN A 209 17.40 -4.99 21.17
N TYR A 210 16.11 -4.68 20.99
CA TYR A 210 15.49 -3.46 21.50
C TYR A 210 14.46 -3.78 22.59
N ASP A 211 14.68 -3.23 23.78
CA ASP A 211 13.78 -3.35 24.90
C ASP A 211 12.70 -2.26 24.85
N ASN A 212 11.45 -2.65 24.70
CA ASN A 212 10.28 -1.78 24.64
C ASN A 212 9.57 -1.62 26.00
N TYR A 213 10.22 -1.99 27.08
CA TYR A 213 9.63 -2.05 28.41
C TYR A 213 9.03 -0.72 28.87
N GLU A 214 9.68 0.42 28.64
CA GLU A 214 9.18 1.73 29.08
C GLU A 214 7.80 2.05 28.46
N PHE A 215 7.60 1.75 27.19
CA PHE A 215 6.33 1.98 26.51
C PHE A 215 5.25 1.02 27.01
N VAL A 216 5.59 -0.25 27.14
CA VAL A 216 4.66 -1.29 27.64
C VAL A 216 4.25 -0.99 29.08
N SER A 217 5.20 -0.61 29.94
CA SER A 217 4.92 -0.23 31.33
C SER A 217 3.99 0.98 31.41
N TYR A 218 4.26 2.02 30.59
CA TYR A 218 3.39 3.19 30.50
C TYR A 218 1.94 2.80 30.15
N LEU A 219 1.75 2.00 29.10
CA LEU A 219 0.42 1.54 28.69
C LEU A 219 -0.26 0.73 29.80
N THR A 220 0.48 -0.15 30.46
CA THR A 220 -0.04 -0.97 31.55
C THR A 220 -0.46 -0.11 32.75
N ASP A 221 0.33 0.90 33.09
CA ASP A 221 0.03 1.86 34.18
C ASP A 221 -1.21 2.72 33.84
N LYS A 222 -1.49 2.96 32.58
CA LYS A 222 -2.71 3.62 32.09
C LYS A 222 -3.92 2.68 32.06
N GLY A 223 -3.76 1.40 32.32
CA GLY A 223 -4.84 0.40 32.40
C GLY A 223 -5.02 -0.42 31.11
N PHE A 224 -4.09 -0.33 30.16
CA PHE A 224 -4.11 -1.20 28.99
C PHE A 224 -3.72 -2.64 29.36
N THR A 225 -4.35 -3.60 28.71
CA THR A 225 -3.85 -4.96 28.62
C THR A 225 -2.96 -5.07 27.39
N VAL A 226 -1.66 -5.26 27.59
CA VAL A 226 -0.69 -5.42 26.49
C VAL A 226 -0.41 -6.89 26.28
N ASN A 227 -0.57 -7.37 25.05
CA ASN A 227 -0.27 -8.74 24.67
C ASN A 227 1.19 -8.83 24.18
N HIS A 228 2.03 -9.54 24.91
CA HIS A 228 3.46 -9.68 24.58
C HIS A 228 3.73 -10.68 23.45
N ASN A 229 2.81 -11.63 23.23
CA ASN A 229 2.89 -12.68 22.21
C ASN A 229 1.71 -12.59 21.25
N SER A 230 1.49 -11.43 20.66
CA SER A 230 0.45 -11.22 19.68
C SER A 230 0.93 -11.57 18.29
N TYR A 231 0.06 -12.18 17.50
CA TYR A 231 0.30 -12.52 16.11
C TYR A 231 -0.86 -12.03 15.24
N SER A 232 -0.52 -11.48 14.06
CA SER A 232 -1.48 -11.15 13.03
C SER A 232 -2.02 -12.42 12.36
N ASN A 233 -3.18 -12.33 11.72
CA ASN A 233 -3.72 -13.48 11.00
C ASN A 233 -3.08 -13.68 9.63
N TYR A 234 -2.46 -12.62 9.07
CA TYR A 234 -1.76 -12.62 7.78
C TYR A 234 -0.51 -11.74 7.83
N PRO A 235 0.50 -11.98 6.97
CA PRO A 235 1.80 -11.31 7.04
C PRO A 235 1.84 -9.92 6.38
N SER A 236 0.72 -9.36 5.92
CA SER A 236 0.68 -8.07 5.22
C SER A 236 -0.62 -7.31 5.48
N SER A 237 -0.59 -5.99 5.24
CA SER A 237 -1.66 -5.05 5.64
C SER A 237 -3.01 -5.40 5.05
N LEU A 238 -3.13 -5.54 3.71
CA LEU A 238 -4.43 -5.69 3.07
C LEU A 238 -5.20 -6.94 3.56
N PRO A 239 -4.65 -8.16 3.55
CA PRO A 239 -5.35 -9.34 4.04
C PRO A 239 -5.58 -9.29 5.56
N SER A 240 -4.65 -8.77 6.36
CA SER A 240 -4.80 -8.69 7.80
C SER A 240 -5.93 -7.73 8.20
N ILE A 241 -5.94 -6.53 7.65
CA ILE A 241 -6.98 -5.53 7.92
C ILE A 241 -8.33 -6.01 7.38
N THR A 242 -8.36 -6.60 6.16
CA THR A 242 -9.61 -7.16 5.61
C THR A 242 -10.20 -8.24 6.51
N SER A 243 -9.37 -9.17 6.99
CA SER A 243 -9.82 -10.21 7.93
C SER A 243 -10.38 -9.61 9.23
N THR A 244 -9.71 -8.61 9.78
CA THR A 244 -10.12 -7.92 11.01
C THR A 244 -11.46 -7.20 10.86
N PHE A 245 -11.63 -6.41 9.78
CA PHE A 245 -12.86 -5.64 9.54
C PHE A 245 -14.05 -6.48 9.07
N ASN A 246 -13.79 -7.70 8.57
CA ASN A 246 -14.83 -8.66 8.24
C ASN A 246 -15.04 -9.71 9.34
N MET A 247 -14.24 -9.70 10.39
CA MET A 247 -14.31 -10.65 11.52
C MET A 247 -14.28 -12.12 11.05
N MET A 248 -13.54 -12.43 9.95
CA MET A 248 -13.48 -13.75 9.32
C MET A 248 -12.12 -14.03 8.69
N TYR A 249 -11.80 -15.31 8.54
CA TYR A 249 -10.62 -15.71 7.76
C TYR A 249 -10.89 -15.66 6.25
N LEU A 250 -9.94 -15.12 5.49
CA LEU A 250 -10.08 -14.95 4.03
C LEU A 250 -10.07 -16.28 3.27
N ASN A 251 -9.39 -17.30 3.80
CA ASN A 251 -9.40 -18.64 3.24
C ASN A 251 -10.79 -19.29 3.21
N SER A 252 -11.74 -18.82 4.04
CA SER A 252 -13.14 -19.25 3.97
C SER A 252 -13.87 -18.77 2.71
N LEU A 253 -13.35 -17.74 2.04
CA LEU A 253 -13.89 -17.22 0.78
C LEU A 253 -13.46 -18.05 -0.44
N THR A 254 -12.51 -18.95 -0.28
CA THR A 254 -11.82 -19.59 -1.41
C THR A 254 -12.11 -21.08 -1.55
N ASP A 255 -12.90 -21.69 -0.66
CA ASP A 255 -13.11 -23.16 -0.58
C ASP A 255 -11.78 -23.97 -0.63
N GLY A 256 -10.65 -23.33 -0.26
CA GLY A 256 -9.32 -23.93 -0.26
C GLY A 256 -8.68 -24.12 -1.64
N GLN A 257 -9.34 -23.73 -2.74
CA GLN A 257 -8.88 -24.03 -4.10
C GLN A 257 -8.63 -22.81 -4.99
N ILE A 258 -8.77 -21.59 -4.48
CA ILE A 258 -8.67 -20.40 -5.33
C ILE A 258 -7.32 -19.71 -5.08
N GLY A 259 -6.50 -19.63 -6.13
CA GLY A 259 -5.27 -18.82 -6.13
C GLY A 259 -5.56 -17.31 -6.00
N PRO A 260 -4.55 -16.49 -5.74
CA PRO A 260 -4.69 -15.05 -5.44
C PRO A 260 -5.40 -14.26 -6.54
N GLN A 261 -5.34 -14.73 -7.78
CA GLN A 261 -5.99 -14.10 -8.94
C GLN A 261 -7.53 -14.14 -8.87
N LYS A 262 -8.10 -14.98 -8.02
CA LYS A 262 -9.56 -15.11 -7.83
C LYS A 262 -10.03 -14.53 -6.50
N LEU A 263 -9.14 -14.31 -5.53
CA LEU A 263 -9.47 -13.63 -4.28
C LEU A 263 -9.32 -12.11 -4.48
N HIS A 264 -10.32 -11.47 -5.03
CA HIS A 264 -10.37 -10.01 -5.14
C HIS A 264 -10.60 -9.41 -3.74
N ILE A 265 -9.52 -9.27 -2.96
CA ILE A 265 -9.57 -8.49 -1.71
C ILE A 265 -9.71 -7.03 -2.15
N SER A 266 -10.93 -6.50 -2.10
CA SER A 266 -11.18 -5.11 -2.48
C SER A 266 -11.12 -4.21 -1.25
N GLU A 267 -10.67 -2.98 -1.45
CA GLU A 267 -10.74 -1.91 -0.44
C GLU A 267 -12.16 -1.73 0.12
N LYS A 268 -13.20 -2.09 -0.66
CA LYS A 268 -14.59 -2.09 -0.23
C LYS A 268 -14.89 -3.11 0.87
N MET A 269 -14.20 -4.25 0.90
CA MET A 269 -14.38 -5.21 1.98
C MET A 269 -13.99 -4.62 3.33
N ILE A 270 -13.09 -3.65 3.36
CA ILE A 270 -12.73 -2.93 4.59
C ILE A 270 -13.72 -1.81 4.85
N SER A 271 -13.95 -0.94 3.84
CA SER A 271 -14.73 0.30 4.02
C SER A 271 -16.25 0.08 4.12
N GLU A 272 -16.76 -1.04 3.64
CA GLU A 272 -18.19 -1.42 3.69
C GLU A 272 -18.43 -2.75 4.44
N GLY A 273 -17.40 -3.28 5.11
CA GLY A 273 -17.44 -4.56 5.81
C GLY A 273 -18.31 -4.55 7.07
N PRO A 274 -18.53 -5.74 7.67
CA PRO A 274 -19.41 -5.91 8.84
C PRO A 274 -19.09 -5.00 10.01
N VAL A 275 -17.80 -4.74 10.30
CA VAL A 275 -17.42 -3.86 11.40
C VAL A 275 -17.95 -2.45 11.18
N MET A 276 -17.79 -1.88 9.97
CA MET A 276 -18.30 -0.54 9.64
C MET A 276 -19.83 -0.50 9.70
N GLN A 277 -20.48 -1.52 9.12
CA GLN A 277 -21.94 -1.62 9.13
C GLN A 277 -22.52 -1.75 10.55
N ASN A 278 -21.87 -2.52 11.41
CA ASN A 278 -22.30 -2.71 12.79
C ASN A 278 -22.21 -1.40 13.60
N PHE A 279 -21.08 -0.68 13.51
CA PHE A 279 -20.96 0.63 14.17
C PHE A 279 -21.97 1.63 13.64
N LYS A 280 -22.19 1.68 12.32
CA LYS A 280 -23.19 2.58 11.73
C LYS A 280 -24.60 2.25 12.19
N SER A 281 -24.94 0.96 12.24
CA SER A 281 -26.24 0.47 12.71
C SER A 281 -26.45 0.74 14.20
N ALA A 282 -25.38 0.73 15.00
CA ALA A 282 -25.39 1.11 16.41
C ALA A 282 -25.47 2.63 16.65
N GLY A 283 -25.52 3.44 15.58
CA GLY A 283 -25.70 4.88 15.67
C GLY A 283 -24.42 5.69 15.81
N TYR A 284 -23.27 5.06 15.61
CA TYR A 284 -21.97 5.74 15.63
C TYR A 284 -21.74 6.62 14.38
N ASP A 285 -21.06 7.74 14.56
CA ASP A 285 -20.43 8.44 13.46
C ASP A 285 -19.03 7.85 13.21
N ILE A 286 -18.73 7.53 11.94
CA ILE A 286 -17.50 6.83 11.53
C ILE A 286 -16.51 7.83 10.96
N ILE A 287 -15.31 7.86 11.56
CA ILE A 287 -14.24 8.80 11.22
C ILE A 287 -13.01 8.03 10.76
N ILE A 288 -12.52 8.35 9.57
CA ILE A 288 -11.34 7.72 8.99
C ILE A 288 -10.20 8.72 8.91
N LEU A 289 -9.05 8.38 9.50
CA LEU A 289 -7.79 9.09 9.31
C LEU A 289 -6.92 8.28 8.35
N HIS A 290 -6.74 8.82 7.15
CA HIS A 290 -6.07 8.10 6.06
C HIS A 290 -4.56 8.02 6.23
N ARG A 291 -3.96 6.98 5.67
CA ARG A 291 -2.52 6.87 5.43
C ARG A 291 -2.20 7.21 3.95
N PRO A 292 -0.91 7.40 3.59
CA PRO A 292 -0.51 7.78 2.22
C PRO A 292 -0.90 6.76 1.13
N PHE A 293 -0.94 5.48 1.47
CA PHE A 293 -1.38 4.38 0.59
C PHE A 293 -2.51 3.69 1.32
N THR A 294 -3.75 4.00 0.95
CA THR A 294 -4.92 3.53 1.69
C THR A 294 -5.41 2.19 1.17
N GLU A 295 -5.71 1.27 2.07
CA GLU A 295 -6.49 0.07 1.80
C GLU A 295 -8.00 0.32 1.92
N MET A 296 -8.40 1.54 2.26
CA MET A 296 -9.80 1.91 2.39
C MET A 296 -10.21 2.84 1.26
N SER A 297 -11.17 2.43 0.45
CA SER A 297 -11.87 3.32 -0.47
C SER A 297 -12.84 4.22 0.29
N SER A 298 -13.15 5.40 -0.26
CA SER A 298 -14.22 6.24 0.29
C SER A 298 -15.56 5.50 0.29
N SER A 299 -16.32 5.63 1.36
CA SER A 299 -17.61 4.97 1.54
C SER A 299 -18.67 5.95 2.03
N SER A 300 -19.93 5.69 1.66
CA SER A 300 -21.08 6.45 2.20
C SER A 300 -21.34 6.20 3.70
N LEU A 301 -20.66 5.21 4.29
CA LEU A 301 -20.73 4.93 5.72
C LEU A 301 -19.90 5.92 6.54
N PHE A 302 -18.91 6.59 5.93
CA PHE A 302 -18.00 7.51 6.60
C PHE A 302 -18.65 8.89 6.77
N ASP A 303 -18.63 9.43 8.00
CA ASP A 303 -19.15 10.75 8.30
C ASP A 303 -18.05 11.82 8.17
N LEU A 304 -16.78 11.44 8.42
CA LEU A 304 -15.64 12.33 8.26
C LEU A 304 -14.41 11.54 7.80
N GLU A 305 -13.70 12.12 6.85
CA GLU A 305 -12.43 11.60 6.38
C GLU A 305 -11.36 12.69 6.51
N LEU A 306 -10.30 12.41 7.27
CA LEU A 306 -9.21 13.32 7.58
C LEU A 306 -7.87 12.82 7.07
N CYS A 307 -6.87 13.70 7.07
CA CYS A 307 -5.50 13.37 6.70
C CYS A 307 -5.37 12.76 5.30
N LYS A 308 -6.37 13.01 4.44
CA LYS A 308 -6.30 12.58 3.04
C LYS A 308 -5.10 13.22 2.37
N ARG A 309 -4.40 12.42 1.62
CA ARG A 309 -3.42 12.90 0.67
C ARG A 309 -4.13 13.82 -0.34
N ASN A 310 -3.54 14.98 -0.63
CA ASN A 310 -3.92 15.77 -1.78
C ASN A 310 -3.44 15.02 -3.05
N GLN A 311 -4.15 13.97 -3.43
CA GLN A 311 -3.85 13.23 -4.65
C GLN A 311 -4.21 14.12 -5.84
N TYR A 312 -3.23 14.91 -6.32
CA TYR A 312 -3.34 15.54 -7.64
C TYR A 312 -3.36 14.49 -8.77
N ILE A 313 -3.00 13.25 -8.47
CA ILE A 313 -2.91 12.13 -9.41
C ILE A 313 -3.62 10.94 -8.77
N ASP A 314 -4.88 10.76 -9.12
CA ASP A 314 -5.76 9.68 -8.59
C ASP A 314 -5.53 8.32 -9.31
N SER A 315 -4.68 8.29 -10.34
CA SER A 315 -4.37 7.08 -11.11
C SER A 315 -3.13 6.38 -10.56
N GLN A 316 -3.29 5.15 -10.09
CA GLN A 316 -2.18 4.29 -9.65
C GLN A 316 -1.19 4.06 -10.78
N LEU A 317 -1.68 3.78 -12.00
CA LEU A 317 -0.86 3.57 -13.19
C LEU A 317 -0.02 4.81 -13.50
N LEU A 318 -0.59 6.01 -13.45
CA LEU A 318 0.14 7.25 -13.69
C LEU A 318 1.23 7.47 -12.62
N SER A 319 0.93 7.17 -11.37
CA SER A 319 1.90 7.22 -10.27
C SER A 319 3.08 6.29 -10.51
N LEU A 320 2.84 5.04 -10.92
CA LEU A 320 3.89 4.07 -11.28
C LEU A 320 4.75 4.56 -12.45
N ILE A 321 4.12 5.09 -13.51
CA ILE A 321 4.84 5.63 -14.68
C ILE A 321 5.73 6.80 -14.27
N ILE A 322 5.26 7.70 -13.44
CA ILE A 322 6.06 8.82 -12.94
C ILE A 322 7.23 8.32 -12.11
N ARG A 323 7.00 7.39 -11.19
CA ARG A 323 8.04 6.78 -10.33
C ARG A 323 9.16 6.11 -11.12
N THR A 324 8.81 5.39 -12.20
CA THR A 324 9.78 4.70 -13.06
C THR A 324 10.43 5.63 -14.11
N SER A 325 10.08 6.91 -14.13
CA SER A 325 10.68 7.93 -15.01
C SER A 325 11.68 8.81 -14.26
N VAL A 326 12.42 9.63 -15.01
CA VAL A 326 13.28 10.68 -14.43
C VAL A 326 12.50 11.69 -13.56
N LEU A 327 11.19 11.81 -13.74
CA LEU A 327 10.34 12.67 -12.93
C LEU A 327 10.15 12.13 -11.52
N GLY A 328 10.24 10.80 -11.33
CA GLY A 328 10.18 10.15 -10.02
C GLY A 328 11.19 10.76 -9.05
N PHE A 329 12.43 10.92 -9.49
CA PHE A 329 13.47 11.57 -8.69
C PHE A 329 13.08 13.00 -8.22
N ALA A 330 12.47 13.79 -9.12
CA ALA A 330 12.10 15.17 -8.80
C ALA A 330 10.93 15.25 -7.80
N LEU A 331 10.05 14.23 -7.78
CA LEU A 331 8.88 14.17 -6.91
C LEU A 331 9.12 13.41 -5.60
N GLU A 332 10.21 12.69 -5.49
CA GLU A 332 10.52 11.85 -4.33
C GLU A 332 10.47 12.62 -3.01
N LYS A 333 11.17 13.75 -2.93
CA LYS A 333 11.17 14.60 -1.72
C LYS A 333 9.79 15.17 -1.39
N SER A 334 8.99 15.45 -2.40
CA SER A 334 7.60 15.92 -2.21
C SER A 334 6.73 14.81 -1.63
N GLN A 335 6.91 13.57 -2.08
CA GLN A 335 6.18 12.41 -1.56
C GLN A 335 6.57 12.11 -0.11
N GLU A 336 7.86 12.15 0.22
CA GLU A 336 8.31 11.98 1.60
C GLU A 336 7.75 13.04 2.54
N GLN A 337 7.73 14.31 2.09
CA GLN A 337 7.14 15.39 2.86
C GLN A 337 5.65 15.14 3.10
N GLU A 338 4.91 14.73 2.08
CA GLU A 338 3.50 14.40 2.19
C GLU A 338 3.24 13.21 3.13
N MET A 339 4.06 12.16 3.07
CA MET A 339 3.97 11.03 4.00
C MET A 339 4.21 11.47 5.45
N ARG A 340 5.19 12.36 5.70
CA ARG A 340 5.43 12.95 7.02
C ARG A 340 4.23 13.76 7.51
N GLU A 341 3.70 14.63 6.65
CA GLU A 341 2.53 15.47 6.98
C GLU A 341 1.31 14.62 7.31
N THR A 342 1.05 13.57 6.53
CA THR A 342 -0.06 12.64 6.77
C THR A 342 0.10 11.90 8.10
N ALA A 343 1.31 11.38 8.41
CA ALA A 343 1.55 10.71 9.69
C ALA A 343 1.38 11.66 10.88
N LEU A 344 1.91 12.89 10.78
CA LEU A 344 1.76 13.89 11.83
C LEU A 344 0.30 14.35 11.97
N CYS A 345 -0.43 14.47 10.85
CA CYS A 345 -1.86 14.77 10.85
C CYS A 345 -2.62 13.70 11.64
N ASN A 346 -2.37 12.41 11.38
CA ASN A 346 -3.02 11.31 12.10
C ASN A 346 -2.81 11.46 13.60
N PHE A 347 -1.59 11.58 14.08
CA PHE A 347 -1.32 11.74 15.52
C PHE A 347 -1.96 12.99 16.12
N SER A 348 -2.03 14.10 15.36
CA SER A 348 -2.58 15.36 15.88
C SER A 348 -4.09 15.43 15.85
N GLU A 349 -4.75 14.78 14.87
CA GLU A 349 -6.20 14.82 14.72
C GLU A 349 -6.91 13.72 15.52
N LEU A 350 -6.26 12.58 15.72
CA LEU A 350 -6.85 11.41 16.39
C LEU A 350 -7.50 11.76 17.74
N PRO A 351 -6.85 12.47 18.68
CA PRO A 351 -7.44 12.73 19.99
C PRO A 351 -8.51 13.83 19.99
N LYS A 352 -8.70 14.56 18.91
CA LYS A 352 -9.62 15.72 18.88
C LYS A 352 -11.05 15.37 18.50
N GLN A 353 -11.28 14.17 17.95
CA GLN A 353 -12.52 13.87 17.25
C GLN A 353 -13.75 13.79 18.17
N HIS A 354 -13.60 13.32 19.41
CA HIS A 354 -14.71 13.28 20.37
C HIS A 354 -15.38 14.63 20.64
N LYS A 355 -14.67 15.76 20.40
CA LYS A 355 -15.21 17.12 20.59
C LYS A 355 -16.05 17.61 19.44
N ALA A 356 -16.02 16.94 18.30
CA ALA A 356 -16.64 17.39 17.06
C ALA A 356 -18.03 16.77 16.80
N PHE A 357 -18.41 15.75 17.57
CA PHE A 357 -19.63 14.97 17.35
C PHE A 357 -20.46 14.86 18.62
N ASP A 358 -21.79 14.90 18.45
CA ASP A 358 -22.77 14.71 19.55
C ASP A 358 -23.09 13.22 19.79
N LYS A 359 -22.79 12.36 18.83
CA LYS A 359 -22.97 10.91 18.90
C LYS A 359 -21.66 10.22 19.27
N PRO A 360 -21.72 8.98 19.76
CA PRO A 360 -20.51 8.20 19.92
C PRO A 360 -19.82 8.00 18.56
N ILE A 361 -18.50 7.97 18.57
CA ILE A 361 -17.67 7.87 17.36
C ILE A 361 -16.89 6.58 17.30
N PHE A 362 -16.74 6.06 16.08
CA PHE A 362 -15.77 5.02 15.74
C PHE A 362 -14.67 5.62 14.87
N VAL A 363 -13.49 5.73 15.44
CA VAL A 363 -12.34 6.33 14.78
C VAL A 363 -11.37 5.24 14.34
N VAL A 364 -11.06 5.20 13.05
CA VAL A 364 -10.03 4.33 12.49
C VAL A 364 -8.87 5.18 12.01
N SER A 365 -7.67 4.87 12.50
CA SER A 365 -6.44 5.53 12.08
C SER A 365 -5.40 4.49 11.71
N HIS A 366 -5.03 4.43 10.43
CA HIS A 366 -3.93 3.59 9.96
C HIS A 366 -2.70 4.45 9.70
N ILE A 367 -1.67 4.31 10.53
CA ILE A 367 -0.48 5.15 10.54
C ILE A 367 0.70 4.36 9.98
N LEU A 368 1.31 4.88 8.91
CA LEU A 368 2.45 4.25 8.21
C LEU A 368 3.76 4.29 9.04
N ILE A 369 3.69 4.10 10.34
CA ILE A 369 4.85 4.09 11.24
C ILE A 369 4.67 2.92 12.20
N PRO A 370 5.68 2.07 12.37
CA PRO A 370 7.09 2.17 11.94
C PRO A 370 7.44 1.56 10.57
N HIS A 371 6.47 1.28 9.68
CA HIS A 371 6.72 0.77 8.32
C HIS A 371 7.66 1.70 7.52
N PRO A 372 8.57 1.17 6.67
CA PRO A 372 9.37 2.01 5.77
C PRO A 372 8.51 2.77 4.74
N PRO A 373 8.98 3.92 4.20
CA PRO A 373 10.29 4.51 4.48
C PRO A 373 10.39 5.13 5.87
N TYR A 374 11.56 5.05 6.51
CA TYR A 374 11.77 5.62 7.83
C TYR A 374 11.96 7.13 7.71
N LEU A 375 10.98 7.89 8.18
CA LEU A 375 10.81 9.31 7.88
C LEU A 375 11.26 10.23 9.01
N PHE A 376 11.43 9.69 10.22
CA PHE A 376 11.69 10.46 11.44
C PHE A 376 12.79 9.84 12.29
N ASP A 377 13.57 10.70 12.96
CA ASP A 377 14.39 10.28 14.09
C ASP A 377 13.51 10.07 15.35
N PRO A 378 14.06 9.55 16.47
CA PRO A 378 13.30 9.35 17.70
C PRO A 378 12.67 10.61 18.29
N ASP A 379 13.20 11.80 17.95
CA ASP A 379 12.70 13.09 18.40
C ASP A 379 11.63 13.69 17.49
N GLY A 380 11.42 13.09 16.33
CA GLY A 380 10.46 13.52 15.34
C GLY A 380 11.00 14.52 14.32
N ASN A 381 12.32 14.67 14.25
CA ASN A 381 12.93 15.45 13.19
C ASN A 381 12.91 14.66 11.88
N PRO A 382 12.67 15.32 10.75
CA PRO A 382 12.77 14.66 9.44
C PRO A 382 14.18 14.11 9.19
N VAL A 383 14.27 12.88 8.71
CA VAL A 383 15.52 12.28 8.22
C VAL A 383 15.42 12.08 6.72
N ASP A 384 16.56 12.04 6.02
CA ASP A 384 16.59 11.56 4.64
C ASP A 384 16.13 10.09 4.68
N SER A 385 15.08 9.76 3.94
CA SER A 385 14.44 8.47 4.07
C SER A 385 15.41 7.35 3.68
N ILE A 386 15.58 6.41 4.59
CA ILE A 386 16.23 5.15 4.30
C ILE A 386 15.13 4.27 3.68
N ARG A 387 15.22 4.00 2.39
CA ARG A 387 14.28 3.13 1.68
C ARG A 387 14.91 1.77 1.49
N PRO A 388 14.30 0.72 1.97
CA PRO A 388 14.63 -0.61 1.49
C PRO A 388 14.20 -0.70 0.01
N GLN A 389 15.10 -1.19 -0.82
CA GLN A 389 14.91 -1.26 -2.28
C GLN A 389 14.33 -2.57 -2.77
N GLY A 390 13.81 -3.34 -1.93
CA GLY A 390 13.17 -4.62 -2.16
C GLY A 390 12.88 -5.25 -0.82
N LEU A 391 12.14 -6.33 -0.79
CA LEU A 391 11.86 -7.07 0.44
C LEU A 391 13.15 -7.65 1.08
N GLU A 392 14.23 -7.74 0.31
CA GLU A 392 15.53 -8.27 0.74
C GLU A 392 16.38 -7.21 1.48
N ASP A 393 16.12 -5.89 1.27
CA ASP A 393 16.92 -4.79 1.81
C ASP A 393 16.35 -4.17 3.10
N TRP A 394 15.48 -4.86 3.78
CA TRP A 394 14.91 -4.40 5.06
C TRP A 394 15.91 -4.41 6.24
N ASP A 395 17.21 -4.53 5.97
CA ASP A 395 18.27 -4.54 7.00
C ASP A 395 18.56 -3.17 7.64
N TYR A 396 17.60 -2.23 7.55
CA TYR A 396 17.71 -0.93 8.22
C TYR A 396 17.13 -0.98 9.64
N LYS A 397 17.63 -1.91 10.46
CA LYS A 397 17.19 -2.13 11.84
C LYS A 397 17.21 -0.86 12.69
N GLU A 398 18.22 -0.02 12.52
CA GLU A 398 18.31 1.25 13.25
C GLU A 398 17.19 2.22 12.86
N GLY A 399 16.89 2.35 11.58
CA GLY A 399 15.79 3.19 11.08
C GLY A 399 14.43 2.75 11.61
N TYR A 400 14.20 1.44 11.65
CA TYR A 400 13.00 0.85 12.22
C TYR A 400 12.88 1.12 13.72
N ILE A 401 13.96 0.88 14.50
CA ILE A 401 13.98 1.14 15.94
C ILE A 401 13.73 2.63 16.23
N ASN A 402 14.29 3.53 15.43
CA ASN A 402 14.05 4.97 15.56
C ASN A 402 12.59 5.32 15.29
N SER A 403 11.98 4.69 14.27
CA SER A 403 10.55 4.83 13.96
C SER A 403 9.65 4.27 15.07
N VAL A 404 10.02 3.15 15.70
CA VAL A 404 9.33 2.59 16.88
C VAL A 404 9.40 3.58 18.05
N LYS A 405 10.57 4.15 18.35
CA LYS A 405 10.72 5.14 19.43
C LYS A 405 9.87 6.38 19.18
N PHE A 406 9.82 6.85 17.94
CA PHE A 406 8.97 7.98 17.56
C PHE A 406 7.48 7.65 17.69
N ALA A 407 7.05 6.46 17.21
CA ALA A 407 5.68 5.99 17.38
C ALA A 407 5.28 5.95 18.85
N ASN A 408 6.12 5.36 19.72
CA ASN A 408 5.89 5.29 21.16
C ASN A 408 5.65 6.66 21.76
N LYS A 409 6.54 7.63 21.47
CA LYS A 409 6.44 9.00 21.95
C LYS A 409 5.12 9.65 21.51
N LYS A 410 4.67 9.41 20.28
CA LYS A 410 3.42 9.95 19.76
C LYS A 410 2.18 9.28 20.35
N ILE A 411 2.20 7.95 20.48
CA ILE A 411 1.08 7.22 21.09
C ILE A 411 0.91 7.58 22.56
N ILE A 412 2.00 7.78 23.31
CA ILE A 412 1.91 8.30 24.69
C ILE A 412 1.14 9.61 24.74
N GLN A 413 1.43 10.56 23.83
CA GLN A 413 0.72 11.83 23.75
C GLN A 413 -0.77 11.64 23.42
N VAL A 414 -1.07 10.81 22.41
CA VAL A 414 -2.45 10.51 22.01
C VAL A 414 -3.25 9.88 23.15
N VAL A 415 -2.67 8.89 23.83
CA VAL A 415 -3.33 8.20 24.95
C VAL A 415 -3.59 9.17 26.11
N ASP A 416 -2.61 10.02 26.46
CA ASP A 416 -2.79 11.01 27.53
C ASP A 416 -3.93 11.99 27.19
N GLU A 417 -4.00 12.49 25.95
CA GLU A 417 -5.08 13.39 25.52
C GLU A 417 -6.44 12.69 25.52
N LEU A 418 -6.55 11.48 24.96
CA LEU A 418 -7.78 10.71 24.92
C LEU A 418 -8.33 10.39 26.32
N LEU A 419 -7.46 10.00 27.27
CA LEU A 419 -7.90 9.64 28.61
C LEU A 419 -8.17 10.87 29.51
N THR A 420 -7.54 12.02 29.21
CA THR A 420 -7.75 13.25 30.00
C THR A 420 -9.00 14.02 29.55
N ASP A 421 -9.22 14.09 28.25
CA ASP A 421 -10.23 14.96 27.63
C ASP A 421 -11.61 14.30 27.50
N SER A 422 -11.73 12.99 27.66
CA SER A 422 -12.99 12.26 27.52
C SER A 422 -13.82 12.30 28.80
N GLU A 423 -15.09 12.73 28.71
CA GLU A 423 -16.05 12.68 29.83
C GLU A 423 -16.37 11.23 30.24
N ASN A 424 -16.41 10.33 29.25
CA ASN A 424 -16.56 8.89 29.45
C ASN A 424 -15.29 8.19 28.93
N PRO A 425 -14.72 7.23 29.66
CA PRO A 425 -13.54 6.52 29.21
C PRO A 425 -13.78 5.84 27.84
N PRO A 426 -12.99 6.14 26.80
CA PRO A 426 -13.15 5.52 25.49
C PRO A 426 -12.61 4.09 25.47
N VAL A 427 -13.04 3.29 24.51
CA VAL A 427 -12.36 2.06 24.13
C VAL A 427 -11.20 2.42 23.22
N ILE A 428 -9.97 2.00 23.55
CA ILE A 428 -8.78 2.25 22.73
C ILE A 428 -8.11 0.93 22.39
N ILE A 429 -7.95 0.69 21.09
CA ILE A 429 -7.25 -0.49 20.57
C ILE A 429 -6.05 0.02 19.78
N ILE A 430 -4.85 -0.37 20.22
CA ILE A 430 -3.59 -0.11 19.51
C ILE A 430 -3.11 -1.47 19.02
N GLN A 431 -3.25 -1.71 17.71
CA GLN A 431 -2.98 -3.03 17.14
C GLN A 431 -2.30 -2.86 15.78
N ALA A 432 -1.11 -3.44 15.62
CA ALA A 432 -0.46 -3.49 14.33
C ALA A 432 -1.14 -4.52 13.42
N ASP A 433 -1.12 -4.24 12.14
CA ASP A 433 -1.66 -5.11 11.10
C ASP A 433 -0.80 -6.36 10.86
N HIS A 434 0.53 -6.23 10.92
CA HIS A 434 1.52 -7.30 10.86
C HIS A 434 2.82 -6.90 11.57
N GLY A 435 3.81 -7.78 11.55
CA GLY A 435 5.13 -7.54 12.14
C GLY A 435 6.16 -6.98 11.17
N SER A 436 7.39 -6.90 11.63
CA SER A 436 8.54 -6.47 10.84
C SER A 436 9.02 -7.57 9.89
N GLN A 437 9.73 -7.19 8.83
CA GLN A 437 10.22 -8.12 7.81
C GLN A 437 11.68 -7.78 7.48
N PHE A 438 12.61 -8.29 8.31
CA PHE A 438 14.05 -8.13 8.11
C PHE A 438 14.67 -9.44 7.63
N ASP A 439 15.67 -9.37 6.74
CA ASP A 439 16.36 -10.53 6.18
C ASP A 439 15.36 -11.58 5.59
N PHE A 440 14.43 -11.09 4.78
CA PHE A 440 13.20 -11.78 4.45
C PHE A 440 13.19 -12.34 3.02
N ASP A 441 13.06 -13.68 2.90
CA ASP A 441 12.78 -14.36 1.62
C ASP A 441 11.30 -14.74 1.56
N SER A 442 10.52 -14.01 0.77
CA SER A 442 9.07 -14.24 0.61
C SER A 442 8.74 -15.56 -0.08
N ASN A 443 9.64 -16.07 -0.93
CA ASN A 443 9.42 -17.29 -1.71
C ASN A 443 9.76 -18.57 -0.92
N ASN A 444 10.66 -18.45 0.05
CA ASN A 444 11.09 -19.58 0.89
C ASN A 444 11.40 -19.09 2.33
N PRO A 445 10.38 -18.62 3.07
CA PRO A 445 10.58 -18.04 4.38
C PRO A 445 11.03 -19.08 5.40
N SER A 446 12.01 -18.72 6.21
CA SER A 446 12.36 -19.49 7.41
C SER A 446 11.29 -19.34 8.49
N ASN A 447 11.26 -20.24 9.48
CA ASN A 447 10.36 -20.08 10.63
C ASN A 447 10.57 -18.72 11.35
N GLU A 448 11.80 -18.22 11.38
CA GLU A 448 12.11 -16.90 11.95
C GLU A 448 11.53 -15.77 11.12
N ASN A 449 11.56 -15.86 9.78
CA ASN A 449 10.91 -14.90 8.90
C ASN A 449 9.40 -14.88 9.11
N ILE A 450 8.77 -16.07 9.23
CA ILE A 450 7.34 -16.18 9.51
C ILE A 450 7.01 -15.54 10.87
N GLU A 451 7.79 -15.86 11.90
CA GLU A 451 7.60 -15.29 13.25
C GLU A 451 7.72 -13.75 13.24
N GLN A 452 8.74 -13.19 12.57
CA GLN A 452 8.91 -11.76 12.46
C GLN A 452 7.74 -11.07 11.75
N ALA A 453 7.33 -11.61 10.60
CA ALA A 453 6.27 -11.03 9.79
C ALA A 453 4.88 -11.11 10.44
N MET A 454 4.63 -12.17 11.22
CA MET A 454 3.34 -12.40 11.86
C MET A 454 3.24 -11.77 13.26
N SER A 455 4.38 -11.52 13.93
CA SER A 455 4.40 -10.98 15.30
C SER A 455 4.01 -9.51 15.29
N ASN A 456 2.86 -9.16 15.83
CA ASN A 456 2.35 -7.78 15.84
C ASN A 456 2.20 -7.22 17.26
N PHE A 457 2.29 -5.90 17.40
CA PHE A 457 1.97 -5.23 18.67
C PHE A 457 0.45 -5.16 18.86
N SER A 458 0.00 -5.43 20.10
CA SER A 458 -1.43 -5.38 20.43
C SER A 458 -1.64 -4.96 21.88
N ALA A 459 -2.42 -3.89 22.08
CA ALA A 459 -2.78 -3.36 23.40
C ALA A 459 -4.23 -2.87 23.40
N TYR A 460 -4.98 -3.19 24.46
CA TYR A 460 -6.39 -2.88 24.60
C TYR A 460 -6.65 -2.11 25.89
N TYR A 461 -7.32 -0.97 25.80
CA TYR A 461 -7.92 -0.27 26.90
C TYR A 461 -9.45 -0.44 26.81
N LEU A 462 -10.01 -1.28 27.67
CA LEU A 462 -11.41 -1.66 27.66
C LEU A 462 -12.03 -1.27 29.02
N PRO A 463 -12.61 -0.08 29.14
CA PRO A 463 -13.23 0.36 30.40
C PRO A 463 -14.42 -0.54 30.75
N ASP A 464 -14.63 -0.78 32.06
CA ASP A 464 -15.75 -1.52 32.64
C ASP A 464 -15.83 -3.03 32.29
N ILE A 465 -14.77 -3.58 31.69
CA ILE A 465 -14.70 -5.01 31.42
C ILE A 465 -13.66 -5.66 32.35
N GLU A 466 -14.06 -6.76 33.00
CA GLU A 466 -13.10 -7.61 33.69
C GLU A 466 -12.04 -8.08 32.70
N LYS A 467 -10.79 -7.82 33.04
CA LYS A 467 -9.62 -7.95 32.14
C LYS A 467 -9.63 -9.28 31.41
N TYR A 468 -9.59 -9.19 30.08
CA TYR A 468 -8.98 -10.25 29.28
C TYR A 468 -7.56 -10.50 29.82
N SER A 469 -7.21 -11.75 30.06
CA SER A 469 -5.87 -12.09 30.56
C SER A 469 -4.83 -11.69 29.50
N SER A 470 -3.74 -11.06 29.92
CA SER A 470 -2.60 -10.76 29.05
C SER A 470 -1.94 -12.01 28.42
N ASN A 471 -2.33 -13.19 28.90
CA ASN A 471 -1.85 -14.48 28.41
C ASN A 471 -2.77 -15.09 27.34
N ASP A 472 -3.97 -14.53 27.12
CA ASP A 472 -4.84 -15.02 26.06
C ASP A 472 -4.32 -14.49 24.73
N VAL A 473 -3.93 -15.39 23.84
CA VAL A 473 -3.60 -15.01 22.46
C VAL A 473 -4.90 -14.58 21.79
N ILE A 474 -5.00 -13.30 21.47
CA ILE A 474 -6.14 -12.75 20.71
C ILE A 474 -5.58 -12.30 19.38
N THR A 475 -5.97 -13.00 18.31
CA THR A 475 -5.60 -12.56 16.95
C THR A 475 -6.57 -11.51 16.43
N PRO A 476 -6.15 -10.63 15.49
CA PRO A 476 -6.94 -9.48 15.04
C PRO A 476 -8.35 -9.81 14.53
N VAL A 477 -8.57 -11.00 13.96
CA VAL A 477 -9.90 -11.45 13.50
C VAL A 477 -10.96 -11.47 14.63
N ASN A 478 -10.53 -11.61 15.88
CA ASN A 478 -11.39 -11.63 17.05
C ASN A 478 -11.56 -10.26 17.72
N THR A 479 -10.78 -9.25 17.34
CA THR A 479 -10.80 -7.93 17.99
C THR A 479 -12.21 -7.34 18.04
N PHE A 480 -12.89 -7.22 16.93
CA PHE A 480 -14.23 -6.63 16.90
C PHE A 480 -15.33 -7.58 17.38
N ARG A 481 -15.14 -8.89 17.32
CA ARG A 481 -16.04 -9.85 17.97
C ARG A 481 -16.08 -9.62 19.49
N ILE A 482 -14.91 -9.41 20.09
CA ILE A 482 -14.78 -9.08 21.52
C ILE A 482 -15.44 -7.73 21.83
N ILE A 483 -15.17 -6.69 21.04
CA ILE A 483 -15.74 -5.36 21.25
C ILE A 483 -17.27 -5.40 21.18
N PHE A 484 -17.83 -6.04 20.17
CA PHE A 484 -19.29 -6.13 20.00
C PHE A 484 -19.92 -6.94 21.11
N ASN A 485 -19.35 -8.08 21.52
CA ASN A 485 -19.87 -8.86 22.64
C ASN A 485 -19.81 -8.09 23.98
N SER A 486 -18.75 -7.29 24.15
CA SER A 486 -18.53 -6.59 25.41
C SER A 486 -19.40 -5.35 25.59
N TYR A 487 -19.63 -4.58 24.53
CA TYR A 487 -20.27 -3.26 24.61
C TYR A 487 -21.64 -3.18 23.91
N PHE A 488 -21.94 -4.14 23.01
CA PHE A 488 -23.15 -4.09 22.18
C PHE A 488 -24.11 -5.26 22.43
N ASN A 489 -23.80 -6.06 23.45
CA ASN A 489 -24.64 -7.19 23.87
C ASN A 489 -24.89 -8.21 22.73
N THR A 490 -23.90 -8.43 21.89
CA THR A 490 -23.90 -9.48 20.88
C THR A 490 -23.33 -10.78 21.46
N ASP A 491 -23.46 -11.89 20.73
CA ASP A 491 -22.96 -13.21 21.11
C ASP A 491 -22.20 -13.85 19.95
N TYR A 492 -21.20 -13.13 19.43
CA TYR A 492 -20.32 -13.66 18.39
C TYR A 492 -19.40 -14.74 18.97
N ASP A 493 -19.42 -15.93 18.40
CA ASP A 493 -18.42 -16.95 18.73
C ASP A 493 -17.00 -16.42 18.43
N LEU A 494 -16.07 -16.62 19.36
CA LEU A 494 -14.67 -16.35 19.07
C LEU A 494 -14.12 -17.44 18.16
N LEU A 495 -13.44 -17.02 17.10
CA LEU A 495 -12.76 -17.93 16.18
C LEU A 495 -11.50 -18.50 16.82
N GLU A 496 -11.18 -19.75 16.51
CA GLU A 496 -9.88 -20.35 16.86
C GLU A 496 -8.75 -19.47 16.32
N ASN A 497 -7.72 -19.20 17.12
CA ASN A 497 -6.59 -18.39 16.68
C ASN A 497 -5.79 -19.14 15.61
N LYS A 498 -5.90 -18.69 14.37
CA LYS A 498 -5.19 -19.21 13.20
C LYS A 498 -4.37 -18.13 12.53
N MET A 499 -3.20 -18.52 12.07
CA MET A 499 -2.27 -17.68 11.35
C MET A 499 -1.94 -18.32 10.00
N TYR A 500 -2.06 -17.54 8.93
CA TYR A 500 -1.90 -18.01 7.57
C TYR A 500 -0.79 -17.26 6.85
N TRP A 501 0.20 -18.00 6.40
CA TRP A 501 1.20 -17.49 5.47
C TRP A 501 0.61 -17.40 4.07
N ILE A 502 0.95 -16.34 3.35
CA ILE A 502 0.55 -16.17 1.95
C ILE A 502 1.70 -16.66 1.06
N ASN A 503 1.45 -17.70 0.28
CA ASN A 503 2.44 -18.28 -0.63
C ASN A 503 2.31 -17.66 -2.02
N PRO A 504 3.27 -16.82 -2.47
CA PRO A 504 3.21 -16.20 -3.79
C PRO A 504 3.24 -17.22 -4.95
N ALA A 505 3.83 -18.40 -4.73
CA ALA A 505 3.91 -19.47 -5.73
C ALA A 505 2.60 -20.26 -5.89
N GLY A 506 1.61 -20.05 -5.01
CA GLY A 506 0.29 -20.70 -5.04
C GLY A 506 -0.60 -20.31 -6.24
N THR A 507 -0.01 -19.72 -7.29
CA THR A 507 -0.72 -19.17 -8.46
C THR A 507 -0.82 -20.13 -9.64
N SER A 508 -0.19 -21.30 -9.62
CA SER A 508 -0.24 -22.32 -10.68
C SER A 508 -1.13 -23.50 -10.31
N ASP A 509 -1.74 -24.18 -11.29
CA ASP A 509 -2.63 -25.33 -11.08
C ASP A 509 -1.99 -26.51 -10.32
N ASP A 510 -0.64 -26.56 -10.27
CA ASP A 510 0.16 -27.55 -9.54
C ASP A 510 0.76 -26.99 -8.23
N ALA A 511 0.35 -25.77 -7.82
CA ALA A 511 0.97 -25.07 -6.70
C ALA A 511 0.46 -25.57 -5.35
N PRO A 512 1.29 -25.47 -4.28
CA PRO A 512 0.81 -25.64 -2.92
C PRO A 512 -0.25 -24.58 -2.57
N GLU A 513 -1.05 -24.88 -1.55
CA GLU A 513 -2.10 -23.99 -1.06
C GLU A 513 -1.63 -22.53 -0.94
N TYR A 514 -2.46 -21.58 -1.36
CA TYR A 514 -2.16 -20.16 -1.28
C TYR A 514 -2.07 -19.66 0.18
N PHE A 515 -2.99 -20.10 1.03
CA PHE A 515 -2.96 -19.86 2.46
C PHE A 515 -2.41 -21.10 3.19
N ILE A 516 -1.21 -20.99 3.72
CA ILE A 516 -0.57 -22.06 4.51
C ILE A 516 -0.81 -21.79 5.99
N ASP A 517 -1.46 -22.71 6.70
CA ASP A 517 -1.59 -22.63 8.16
C ASP A 517 -0.20 -22.76 8.82
N VAL A 518 0.24 -21.68 9.48
CA VAL A 518 1.52 -21.59 10.18
C VAL A 518 1.34 -21.48 11.70
N THR A 519 0.15 -21.75 12.18
CA THR A 519 -0.20 -21.61 13.61
C THR A 519 0.74 -22.42 14.51
N ASP A 520 1.03 -23.67 14.15
CA ASP A 520 1.91 -24.53 14.93
C ASP A 520 3.38 -24.09 14.98
N ILE A 521 3.80 -23.23 14.02
CA ILE A 521 5.14 -22.61 14.03
C ILE A 521 5.21 -21.52 15.09
N LEU A 522 4.12 -20.78 15.29
CA LEU A 522 4.05 -19.56 16.09
C LEU A 522 3.58 -19.82 17.52
N ILE A 523 2.65 -20.72 17.69
CA ILE A 523 2.11 -21.14 18.99
C ILE A 523 2.59 -22.56 19.27
N THR A 524 3.84 -22.67 19.73
CA THR A 524 4.30 -23.95 20.29
C THR A 524 3.77 -24.08 21.71
N PRO A 525 3.14 -25.20 22.10
CA PRO A 525 2.61 -25.42 23.44
C PRO A 525 3.68 -25.42 24.53
#